data_fc103954b40f887b87489cccf7df23aa
#
_entry.id   fc103954b40f887b87489cccf7df23aa
#
_cell.length_a   1.000
_cell.length_b   1.000
_cell.length_c   1.000
_cell.angle_alpha   90.00
_cell.angle_beta   90.00
_cell.angle_gamma   90.00
#
_symmetry.space_group_name_H-M   'P 1'
#
loop_
_entity.id
_entity.type
_entity.pdbx_description
1 polymer ?
#
loop_
_entity_poly.entity_id
_entity_poly.type
_entity_poly.pdbx_seq_one_letter_code
_entity_poly.pdbx_strand_id
1 'polypeptide(L)'
;KKLLGTTPKDYKGIGSFGNSGTILTKLMLDNDTTTYYTSGIGQKEGDWIGVDLRNIRDVTEISILQGRNSVDDVDYFDHAILECSADGKTWTPLIKELNKQYVINWKGDAVKARYVRLKRLESERKNYASVRSFEVNPLHVENLGFKLESENPQQVVYAFDQNLSTFYKVSNALTFEVPQGTKTYTLLMDKLSAPLKVKQFDKKGELVSETSISSPFFKLELTNDKVTKVTLEGKAEIFEVIANLQ
;
A
#
# COMPACT_ATOMS: atom_id res chain seq x y z
N LYS A 1 -9.73 -4.86 -17.57
CA LYS A 1 -8.37 -5.22 -17.10
C LYS A 1 -8.34 -5.15 -15.59
N LYS A 2 -8.03 -6.24 -14.94
CA LYS A 2 -7.85 -6.29 -13.49
C LYS A 2 -6.35 -6.31 -13.19
N LEU A 3 -5.92 -5.41 -12.35
CA LEU A 3 -4.56 -5.39 -11.81
C LEU A 3 -4.51 -6.28 -10.57
N LEU A 4 -3.52 -7.14 -10.48
CA LEU A 4 -3.32 -8.00 -9.32
C LEU A 4 -2.54 -7.29 -8.24
N GLY A 5 -2.99 -7.52 -6.98
CA GLY A 5 -2.22 -7.18 -5.79
C GLY A 5 -1.98 -5.71 -5.57
N THR A 6 -2.87 -4.86 -6.08
CA THR A 6 -2.61 -3.43 -6.04
C THR A 6 -3.66 -2.68 -5.24
N THR A 7 -3.20 -1.88 -4.27
CA THR A 7 -4.02 -0.85 -3.65
C THR A 7 -4.22 0.28 -4.66
N PRO A 8 -5.45 0.69 -4.94
CA PRO A 8 -5.71 1.79 -5.86
C PRO A 8 -5.03 3.09 -5.43
N LYS A 9 -4.35 3.75 -6.34
CA LYS A 9 -3.66 5.04 -6.11
C LYS A 9 -4.59 6.21 -5.91
N ASP A 10 -5.85 6.04 -6.19
CA ASP A 10 -6.87 7.08 -6.09
C ASP A 10 -7.48 7.22 -4.70
N TYR A 11 -7.04 6.43 -3.73
CA TYR A 11 -7.44 6.61 -2.33
C TYR A 11 -7.06 8.00 -1.86
N LYS A 12 -7.99 8.62 -1.14
CA LYS A 12 -7.82 9.99 -0.65
C LYS A 12 -7.89 10.02 0.86
N GLY A 13 -6.90 10.63 1.49
CA GLY A 13 -6.96 10.97 2.91
C GLY A 13 -7.99 12.05 3.18
N ILE A 14 -8.79 11.86 4.20
CA ILE A 14 -9.87 12.75 4.63
C ILE A 14 -9.82 12.95 6.15
N GLY A 15 -10.41 14.03 6.62
CA GLY A 15 -10.45 14.31 8.05
C GLY A 15 -11.33 15.53 8.39
N SER A 16 -11.61 15.69 9.67
CA SER A 16 -12.46 16.77 10.19
C SER A 16 -11.72 18.10 10.41
N PHE A 17 -10.41 18.14 10.23
CA PHE A 17 -9.58 19.31 10.58
C PHE A 17 -9.59 20.43 9.50
N GLY A 18 -10.38 20.29 8.45
CA GLY A 18 -10.48 21.28 7.37
C GLY A 18 -9.14 21.49 6.68
N ASN A 19 -8.86 22.74 6.30
CA ASN A 19 -7.63 23.10 5.58
C ASN A 19 -6.38 23.17 6.46
N SER A 20 -6.53 23.11 7.78
CA SER A 20 -5.40 23.29 8.72
C SER A 20 -4.37 22.16 8.66
N GLY A 21 -4.84 20.94 8.38
CA GLY A 21 -3.97 19.77 8.31
C GLY A 21 -4.11 18.98 7.00
N THR A 22 -4.99 19.39 6.11
CA THR A 22 -5.36 18.62 4.92
C THR A 22 -4.26 18.52 3.86
N ILE A 23 -3.34 19.46 3.87
CA ILE A 23 -2.30 19.58 2.85
C ILE A 23 -1.48 18.28 2.75
N LEU A 24 -1.36 17.55 3.84
CA LEU A 24 -0.46 16.43 3.96
C LEU A 24 -1.16 15.09 4.20
N THR A 25 -2.47 14.99 3.94
CA THR A 25 -3.20 13.71 4.10
C THR A 25 -2.62 12.58 3.26
N LYS A 26 -2.01 12.88 2.12
CA LYS A 26 -1.30 11.91 1.30
C LYS A 26 -0.12 11.24 2.02
N LEU A 27 0.45 11.88 3.04
CA LEU A 27 1.60 11.36 3.78
C LEU A 27 1.24 10.18 4.70
N MET A 28 -0.03 9.93 4.95
CA MET A 28 -0.45 8.70 5.63
C MET A 28 -0.80 7.55 4.65
N LEU A 29 -0.71 7.81 3.33
CA LEU A 29 -1.04 6.86 2.27
C LEU A 29 0.15 6.57 1.34
N ASP A 30 1.34 7.02 1.67
CA ASP A 30 2.53 6.98 0.81
C ASP A 30 3.45 5.78 1.08
N ASN A 31 3.05 4.87 1.97
CA ASN A 31 3.82 3.69 2.40
C ASN A 31 5.19 4.02 3.02
N ASP A 32 5.35 5.25 3.49
CA ASP A 32 6.58 5.71 4.17
C ASP A 32 6.26 6.07 5.61
N THR A 33 6.69 5.25 6.56
CA THR A 33 6.44 5.47 7.99
C THR A 33 7.33 6.56 8.62
N THR A 34 8.21 7.17 7.85
CA THR A 34 9.00 8.34 8.27
C THR A 34 8.28 9.66 7.99
N THR A 35 7.27 9.63 7.13
CA THR A 35 6.36 10.75 6.88
C THR A 35 5.08 10.60 7.69
N TYR A 36 4.35 11.67 7.89
CA TYR A 36 3.11 11.65 8.64
C TYR A 36 2.17 12.79 8.27
N TYR A 37 0.88 12.51 8.37
CA TYR A 37 -0.15 13.53 8.42
C TYR A 37 -0.26 14.09 9.83
N THR A 38 -0.50 15.38 9.97
CA THR A 38 -0.83 16.01 11.24
C THR A 38 -2.02 16.95 11.09
N SER A 39 -2.84 17.03 12.14
CA SER A 39 -4.01 17.91 12.17
C SER A 39 -3.66 19.41 12.13
N GLY A 40 -2.47 19.80 12.60
CA GLY A 40 -2.04 21.18 12.67
C GLY A 40 -2.77 22.05 13.70
N ILE A 41 -3.84 21.52 14.31
CA ILE A 41 -4.61 22.13 15.39
C ILE A 41 -4.93 21.08 16.45
N GLY A 42 -5.26 21.52 17.67
CA GLY A 42 -5.60 20.63 18.76
C GLY A 42 -6.86 19.80 18.47
N GLN A 43 -6.82 18.56 18.91
CA GLN A 43 -7.91 17.61 18.75
C GLN A 43 -9.03 17.86 19.78
N LYS A 44 -10.24 17.47 19.42
CA LYS A 44 -11.43 17.48 20.27
C LYS A 44 -12.31 16.26 20.00
N GLU A 45 -13.22 15.96 20.90
CA GLU A 45 -14.20 14.88 20.71
C GLU A 45 -14.95 15.05 19.40
N GLY A 46 -15.13 13.94 18.69
CA GLY A 46 -15.80 13.89 17.40
C GLY A 46 -14.89 14.14 16.20
N ASP A 47 -13.65 14.62 16.40
CA ASP A 47 -12.68 14.71 15.31
C ASP A 47 -12.36 13.34 14.74
N TRP A 48 -12.00 13.31 13.47
CA TRP A 48 -11.74 12.05 12.78
C TRP A 48 -10.70 12.22 11.68
N ILE A 49 -10.02 11.12 11.38
CA ILE A 49 -9.06 10.97 10.31
C ILE A 49 -9.38 9.67 9.59
N GLY A 50 -9.39 9.68 8.27
CA GLY A 50 -9.77 8.51 7.52
C GLY A 50 -9.35 8.51 6.05
N VAL A 51 -9.93 7.57 5.32
CA VAL A 51 -9.64 7.33 3.91
C VAL A 51 -10.93 7.19 3.12
N ASP A 52 -11.02 7.89 2.00
CA ASP A 52 -12.03 7.67 0.95
C ASP A 52 -11.46 6.69 -0.08
N LEU A 53 -12.05 5.52 -0.16
CA LEU A 53 -11.65 4.46 -1.10
C LEU A 53 -12.16 4.72 -2.53
N ARG A 54 -12.85 5.83 -2.73
CA ARG A 54 -13.45 6.34 -3.98
C ARG A 54 -14.63 5.53 -4.50
N ASN A 55 -14.67 4.25 -4.21
CA ASN A 55 -15.76 3.33 -4.55
C ASN A 55 -16.06 2.43 -3.36
N ILE A 56 -17.24 1.83 -3.35
CA ILE A 56 -17.56 0.77 -2.38
C ILE A 56 -16.70 -0.45 -2.69
N ARG A 57 -16.01 -0.94 -1.66
CA ARG A 57 -15.11 -2.10 -1.75
C ARG A 57 -15.38 -3.05 -0.59
N ASP A 58 -14.96 -4.29 -0.75
CA ASP A 58 -14.88 -5.24 0.35
C ASP A 58 -13.66 -4.93 1.20
N VAL A 59 -13.89 -4.48 2.43
CA VAL A 59 -12.82 -4.20 3.40
C VAL A 59 -12.67 -5.39 4.32
N THR A 60 -11.49 -5.99 4.34
CA THR A 60 -11.15 -7.19 5.13
C THR A 60 -10.04 -6.96 6.13
N GLU A 61 -9.26 -5.89 5.94
CA GLU A 61 -8.09 -5.60 6.77
C GLU A 61 -7.80 -4.10 6.80
N ILE A 62 -7.43 -3.60 7.96
CA ILE A 62 -7.01 -2.22 8.15
C ILE A 62 -5.79 -2.21 9.07
N SER A 63 -4.77 -1.47 8.70
CA SER A 63 -3.56 -1.28 9.49
C SER A 63 -3.25 0.21 9.62
N ILE A 64 -3.17 0.71 10.85
CA ILE A 64 -2.96 2.12 11.13
C ILE A 64 -1.80 2.27 12.09
N LEU A 65 -0.91 3.21 11.78
CA LEU A 65 0.17 3.63 12.66
C LEU A 65 -0.03 5.10 12.99
N GLN A 66 -0.38 5.39 14.25
CA GLN A 66 -0.58 6.74 14.75
C GLN A 66 0.72 7.37 15.24
N GLY A 67 0.66 8.68 15.51
CA GLY A 67 1.78 9.46 16.00
C GLY A 67 2.71 9.93 14.89
N ARG A 68 3.80 10.62 15.25
CA ARG A 68 4.75 11.21 14.31
C ARG A 68 6.02 10.38 14.13
N ASN A 69 6.63 9.93 15.22
CA ASN A 69 7.97 9.34 15.14
C ASN A 69 8.27 8.25 16.16
N SER A 70 7.45 8.07 17.18
CA SER A 70 7.69 7.08 18.22
C SER A 70 6.40 6.64 18.90
N VAL A 71 6.49 5.58 19.67
CA VAL A 71 5.40 5.07 20.49
C VAL A 71 5.11 5.95 21.72
N ASP A 72 6.01 6.87 22.05
CA ASP A 72 5.85 7.82 23.14
C ASP A 72 5.29 9.17 22.65
N ASP A 73 4.97 9.27 21.39
CA ASP A 73 4.39 10.48 20.82
C ASP A 73 3.01 10.74 21.43
N VAL A 74 2.76 12.00 21.76
CA VAL A 74 1.48 12.41 22.32
C VAL A 74 0.46 12.82 21.27
N ASP A 75 0.89 12.96 20.03
CA ASP A 75 0.07 13.45 18.93
C ASP A 75 -0.70 12.31 18.24
N TYR A 76 -1.71 11.79 18.92
CA TYR A 76 -2.57 10.74 18.38
C TYR A 76 -3.94 10.75 19.05
N PHE A 77 -4.92 10.03 18.51
CA PHE A 77 -6.18 9.78 19.20
C PHE A 77 -5.99 8.64 20.20
N ASP A 78 -5.87 8.98 21.47
CA ASP A 78 -5.69 8.00 22.54
C ASP A 78 -6.96 7.25 22.91
N HIS A 79 -8.13 7.80 22.57
CA HIS A 79 -9.42 7.15 22.74
C HIS A 79 -10.23 7.33 21.45
N ALA A 80 -10.53 6.25 20.76
CA ALA A 80 -11.12 6.30 19.43
C ALA A 80 -11.97 5.06 19.12
N ILE A 81 -12.75 5.18 18.06
CA ILE A 81 -13.45 4.10 17.39
C ILE A 81 -12.92 3.97 15.95
N LEU A 82 -12.71 2.74 15.50
CA LEU A 82 -12.49 2.45 14.10
C LEU A 82 -13.80 2.04 13.47
N GLU A 83 -14.25 2.75 12.46
CA GLU A 83 -15.53 2.52 11.81
C GLU A 83 -15.46 2.73 10.30
N CYS A 84 -16.41 2.14 9.60
CA CYS A 84 -16.52 2.26 8.14
C CYS A 84 -17.95 2.59 7.71
N SER A 85 -18.08 3.08 6.48
CA SER A 85 -19.36 3.49 5.90
C SER A 85 -19.37 3.32 4.39
N ALA A 86 -20.51 2.90 3.84
CA ALA A 86 -20.72 2.86 2.40
C ALA A 86 -21.14 4.24 1.84
N ASP A 87 -21.90 5.00 2.61
CA ASP A 87 -22.56 6.24 2.18
C ASP A 87 -22.03 7.54 2.84
N GLY A 88 -21.13 7.38 3.81
CA GLY A 88 -20.59 8.49 4.61
C GLY A 88 -21.56 9.06 5.65
N LYS A 89 -22.70 8.45 5.84
CA LYS A 89 -23.76 8.85 6.79
C LYS A 89 -24.00 7.81 7.88
N THR A 90 -24.15 6.56 7.46
CA THR A 90 -24.36 5.41 8.36
C THR A 90 -23.02 4.73 8.58
N TRP A 91 -22.61 4.62 9.86
CA TRP A 91 -21.29 4.09 10.23
C TRP A 91 -21.43 2.78 10.99
N THR A 92 -20.60 1.82 10.61
CA THR A 92 -20.51 0.51 11.24
C THR A 92 -19.20 0.40 12.00
N PRO A 93 -19.24 0.16 13.32
CA PRO A 93 -18.02 -0.06 14.10
C PRO A 93 -17.29 -1.34 13.67
N LEU A 94 -15.99 -1.24 13.47
CA LEU A 94 -15.08 -2.38 13.29
C LEU A 94 -14.36 -2.70 14.60
N ILE A 95 -13.87 -1.66 15.30
CA ILE A 95 -13.38 -1.74 16.68
C ILE A 95 -14.09 -0.65 17.47
N LYS A 96 -14.93 -1.07 18.41
CA LYS A 96 -15.81 -0.14 19.15
C LYS A 96 -15.06 0.80 20.07
N GLU A 97 -13.91 0.38 20.58
CA GLU A 97 -13.14 1.17 21.52
C GLU A 97 -11.65 0.84 21.43
N LEU A 98 -10.84 1.86 21.20
CA LEU A 98 -9.41 1.84 21.16
C LEU A 98 -8.88 2.76 22.24
N ASN A 99 -8.06 2.24 23.15
CA ASN A 99 -7.46 2.97 24.25
C ASN A 99 -5.93 2.95 24.14
N LYS A 100 -5.33 4.11 23.98
CA LYS A 100 -3.86 4.31 23.96
C LYS A 100 -3.12 3.37 23.01
N GLN A 101 -3.63 3.22 21.79
CA GLN A 101 -3.03 2.36 20.76
C GLN A 101 -2.44 3.18 19.63
N TYR A 102 -1.14 3.10 19.45
CA TYR A 102 -0.44 3.67 18.30
C TYR A 102 -0.57 2.78 17.06
N VAL A 103 -0.45 1.48 17.25
CA VAL A 103 -0.58 0.47 16.21
C VAL A 103 -1.96 -0.14 16.31
N ILE A 104 -2.74 -0.01 15.24
CA ILE A 104 -4.10 -0.53 15.16
C ILE A 104 -4.15 -1.50 14.00
N ASN A 105 -4.52 -2.73 14.28
CA ASN A 105 -4.73 -3.76 13.27
C ASN A 105 -6.13 -4.32 13.43
N TRP A 106 -6.87 -4.33 12.34
CA TRP A 106 -8.17 -5.00 12.26
C TRP A 106 -8.17 -5.96 11.08
N LYS A 107 -8.71 -7.15 11.30
CA LYS A 107 -8.93 -8.15 10.27
C LYS A 107 -10.24 -8.86 10.56
N GLY A 108 -11.06 -9.07 9.54
CA GLY A 108 -12.36 -9.68 9.71
C GLY A 108 -13.04 -10.03 8.39
N ASP A 109 -14.28 -10.48 8.49
CA ASP A 109 -15.12 -10.73 7.33
C ASP A 109 -15.31 -9.45 6.52
N ALA A 110 -15.47 -9.62 5.20
CA ALA A 110 -15.61 -8.50 4.29
C ALA A 110 -16.79 -7.59 4.65
N VAL A 111 -16.52 -6.31 4.84
CA VAL A 111 -17.51 -5.26 5.04
C VAL A 111 -17.50 -4.34 3.82
N LYS A 112 -18.66 -4.10 3.24
CA LYS A 112 -18.77 -3.16 2.12
C LYS A 112 -18.70 -1.72 2.61
N ALA A 113 -17.66 -1.01 2.19
CA ALA A 113 -17.42 0.36 2.59
C ALA A 113 -16.74 1.18 1.50
N ARG A 114 -17.01 2.46 1.48
CA ARG A 114 -16.25 3.47 0.74
C ARG A 114 -15.37 4.30 1.66
N TYR A 115 -15.79 4.50 2.90
CA TYR A 115 -15.08 5.34 3.87
C TYR A 115 -14.67 4.50 5.09
N VAL A 116 -13.45 4.71 5.54
CA VAL A 116 -12.90 4.12 6.78
C VAL A 116 -12.30 5.25 7.59
N ARG A 117 -12.58 5.32 8.89
CA ARG A 117 -12.04 6.37 9.73
C ARG A 117 -11.76 5.93 11.17
N LEU A 118 -10.80 6.60 11.78
CA LEU A 118 -10.67 6.73 13.23
C LEU A 118 -11.44 7.97 13.68
N LYS A 119 -12.37 7.81 14.59
CA LYS A 119 -13.11 8.91 15.20
C LYS A 119 -12.76 8.98 16.68
N ARG A 120 -12.35 10.17 17.12
CA ARG A 120 -12.00 10.41 18.50
C ARG A 120 -13.22 10.39 19.40
N LEU A 121 -13.15 9.61 20.46
CA LEU A 121 -14.08 9.57 21.56
C LEU A 121 -13.66 10.55 22.65
N GLU A 122 -14.39 10.60 23.76
CA GLU A 122 -14.07 11.47 24.90
C GLU A 122 -12.65 11.21 25.42
N SER A 123 -11.91 12.27 25.61
CA SER A 123 -10.54 12.26 26.13
C SER A 123 -10.14 13.67 26.60
N GLU A 124 -9.26 13.75 27.55
CA GLU A 124 -8.68 15.03 27.98
C GLU A 124 -7.56 15.53 27.08
N ARG A 125 -7.11 14.72 26.13
CA ARG A 125 -6.00 15.04 25.23
C ARG A 125 -6.39 16.16 24.27
N LYS A 126 -5.52 17.16 24.15
CA LYS A 126 -5.73 18.34 23.30
C LYS A 126 -4.59 18.59 22.32
N ASN A 127 -3.63 17.68 22.25
CA ASN A 127 -2.51 17.75 21.34
C ASN A 127 -2.98 17.62 19.88
N TYR A 128 -2.08 17.77 18.92
CA TYR A 128 -2.39 17.45 17.53
C TYR A 128 -2.70 15.96 17.38
N ALA A 129 -3.34 15.59 16.30
CA ALA A 129 -3.51 14.20 15.91
C ALA A 129 -2.67 13.95 14.65
N SER A 130 -1.86 12.91 14.69
CA SER A 130 -0.96 12.54 13.60
C SER A 130 -1.09 11.07 13.25
N VAL A 131 -0.96 10.77 11.97
CA VAL A 131 -1.01 9.40 11.43
C VAL A 131 0.12 9.23 10.44
N ARG A 132 0.98 8.24 10.68
CA ARG A 132 2.08 7.88 9.78
C ARG A 132 1.65 6.98 8.64
N SER A 133 0.69 6.09 8.90
CA SER A 133 0.21 5.14 7.91
C SER A 133 -1.25 4.79 8.18
N PHE A 134 -2.07 4.77 7.13
CA PHE A 134 -3.46 4.35 7.19
C PHE A 134 -3.76 3.47 5.98
N GLU A 135 -3.62 2.16 6.16
CA GLU A 135 -3.74 1.19 5.08
C GLU A 135 -5.06 0.45 5.17
N VAL A 136 -5.82 0.47 4.09
CA VAL A 136 -7.05 -0.31 3.93
C VAL A 136 -6.78 -1.42 2.92
N ASN A 137 -7.01 -2.66 3.31
CA ASN A 137 -6.62 -3.86 2.57
C ASN A 137 -5.12 -3.81 2.21
N PRO A 138 -4.22 -3.72 3.22
CA PRO A 138 -2.80 -3.58 2.98
C PRO A 138 -2.27 -4.70 2.10
N LEU A 139 -1.28 -4.34 1.28
CA LEU A 139 -0.63 -5.26 0.39
C LEU A 139 0.32 -6.15 1.18
N HIS A 140 -0.02 -7.42 1.32
CA HIS A 140 0.89 -8.44 1.81
C HIS A 140 1.50 -9.17 0.62
N VAL A 141 2.82 -9.24 0.57
CA VAL A 141 3.54 -9.86 -0.54
C VAL A 141 3.05 -11.31 -0.78
N GLU A 142 2.77 -12.03 0.28
CA GLU A 142 2.23 -13.38 0.23
C GLU A 142 0.83 -13.44 -0.40
N ASN A 143 0.03 -12.40 -0.21
CA ASN A 143 -1.34 -12.32 -0.73
C ASN A 143 -1.40 -11.97 -2.22
N LEU A 144 -0.27 -11.59 -2.83
CA LEU A 144 -0.17 -11.39 -4.27
C LEU A 144 -0.18 -12.71 -5.06
N GLY A 145 -0.15 -13.85 -4.37
CA GLY A 145 -0.11 -15.17 -4.99
C GLY A 145 1.23 -15.52 -5.60
N PHE A 146 2.31 -14.82 -5.25
CA PHE A 146 3.66 -15.11 -5.68
C PHE A 146 4.70 -14.82 -4.62
N LYS A 147 5.79 -15.55 -4.67
CA LYS A 147 6.96 -15.33 -3.80
C LYS A 147 7.89 -14.33 -4.45
N LEU A 148 8.55 -13.53 -3.62
CA LEU A 148 9.58 -12.59 -4.02
C LEU A 148 10.92 -13.00 -3.45
N GLU A 149 11.94 -13.00 -4.28
CA GLU A 149 13.34 -13.16 -3.88
C GLU A 149 14.08 -11.88 -4.24
N SER A 150 14.65 -11.23 -3.25
CA SER A 150 15.37 -9.98 -3.45
C SER A 150 16.49 -9.80 -2.44
N GLU A 151 17.40 -8.90 -2.75
CA GLU A 151 18.53 -8.51 -1.89
C GLU A 151 18.06 -7.74 -0.65
N ASN A 152 16.91 -7.09 -0.75
CA ASN A 152 16.32 -6.31 0.33
C ASN A 152 14.83 -6.64 0.50
N PRO A 153 14.48 -7.70 1.26
CA PRO A 153 13.10 -8.14 1.42
C PRO A 153 12.18 -7.10 2.05
N GLN A 154 12.72 -6.16 2.83
CA GLN A 154 11.90 -5.15 3.51
C GLN A 154 11.43 -4.04 2.56
N GLN A 155 12.18 -3.77 1.48
CA GLN A 155 11.87 -2.68 0.56
C GLN A 155 11.26 -3.16 -0.77
N VAL A 156 11.30 -4.45 -1.05
CA VAL A 156 10.81 -5.00 -2.32
C VAL A 156 9.34 -4.66 -2.60
N VAL A 157 8.55 -4.47 -1.58
CA VAL A 157 7.15 -4.04 -1.69
C VAL A 157 7.00 -2.73 -2.46
N TYR A 158 7.99 -1.86 -2.47
CA TYR A 158 7.96 -0.59 -3.20
C TYR A 158 7.88 -0.77 -4.73
N ALA A 159 8.24 -1.93 -5.25
CA ALA A 159 8.01 -2.27 -6.66
C ALA A 159 6.57 -2.75 -6.94
N PHE A 160 5.73 -2.96 -5.91
CA PHE A 160 4.41 -3.57 -6.02
C PHE A 160 3.31 -2.79 -5.27
N ASP A 161 3.56 -1.59 -4.83
CA ASP A 161 2.70 -0.81 -3.94
C ASP A 161 1.80 0.22 -4.64
N GLN A 162 1.87 0.30 -5.97
CA GLN A 162 1.19 1.29 -6.80
C GLN A 162 1.48 2.76 -6.46
N ASN A 163 2.55 3.03 -5.76
CA ASN A 163 2.98 4.38 -5.45
C ASN A 163 4.18 4.76 -6.32
N LEU A 164 3.97 5.64 -7.32
CA LEU A 164 5.05 6.07 -8.23
C LEU A 164 6.07 7.01 -7.57
N SER A 165 5.86 7.40 -6.32
CA SER A 165 6.86 8.15 -5.55
C SER A 165 7.80 7.25 -4.75
N THR A 166 7.51 5.96 -4.65
CA THR A 166 8.38 4.95 -4.07
C THR A 166 9.02 4.09 -5.16
N PHE A 167 10.16 3.51 -4.88
CA PHE A 167 10.84 2.58 -5.79
C PHE A 167 11.68 1.57 -5.02
N TYR A 168 11.91 0.44 -5.65
CA TYR A 168 12.84 -0.58 -5.18
C TYR A 168 14.12 -0.55 -6.01
N LYS A 169 15.26 -0.40 -5.34
CA LYS A 169 16.57 -0.39 -6.00
C LYS A 169 17.11 -1.81 -6.11
N VAL A 170 17.15 -2.33 -7.32
CA VAL A 170 17.78 -3.62 -7.63
C VAL A 170 19.26 -3.41 -7.92
N SER A 171 20.12 -4.16 -7.24
CA SER A 171 21.57 -4.16 -7.49
C SER A 171 22.03 -5.37 -8.30
N ASN A 172 21.41 -6.53 -8.11
CA ASN A 172 21.69 -7.77 -8.84
C ASN A 172 20.46 -8.36 -9.50
N ALA A 173 19.47 -8.77 -8.72
CA ALA A 173 18.28 -9.41 -9.27
C ALA A 173 17.05 -9.26 -8.37
N LEU A 174 15.89 -9.26 -9.02
CA LEU A 174 14.59 -9.41 -8.40
C LEU A 174 13.88 -10.58 -9.08
N THR A 175 13.43 -11.56 -8.30
CA THR A 175 12.67 -12.70 -8.78
C THR A 175 11.28 -12.72 -8.17
N PHE A 176 10.27 -12.98 -8.99
CA PHE A 176 8.89 -13.11 -8.51
C PHE A 176 8.16 -14.24 -9.25
N GLU A 177 7.26 -14.90 -8.52
CA GLU A 177 6.38 -15.92 -9.09
C GLU A 177 5.22 -15.24 -9.84
N VAL A 178 4.81 -15.85 -10.94
CA VAL A 178 3.73 -15.35 -11.80
C VAL A 178 2.40 -15.90 -11.28
N PRO A 179 1.46 -15.04 -10.85
CA PRO A 179 0.14 -15.47 -10.48
C PRO A 179 -0.62 -16.07 -11.68
N GLN A 180 -1.43 -17.07 -11.40
CA GLN A 180 -2.26 -17.70 -12.42
C GLN A 180 -3.15 -16.68 -13.13
N GLY A 181 -3.23 -16.75 -14.44
CA GLY A 181 -4.02 -15.85 -15.27
C GLY A 181 -3.28 -14.58 -15.73
N THR A 182 -2.04 -14.36 -15.29
CA THR A 182 -1.23 -13.26 -15.79
C THR A 182 -0.81 -13.51 -17.23
N LYS A 183 -0.99 -12.52 -18.10
CA LYS A 183 -0.57 -12.56 -19.51
C LYS A 183 0.59 -11.63 -19.78
N THR A 184 0.58 -10.46 -19.19
CA THR A 184 1.62 -9.45 -19.39
C THR A 184 1.94 -8.75 -18.07
N TYR A 185 3.14 -8.17 -18.03
CA TYR A 185 3.54 -7.22 -16.98
C TYR A 185 3.83 -5.86 -17.59
N THR A 186 3.48 -4.81 -16.88
CA THR A 186 3.98 -3.46 -17.14
C THR A 186 5.08 -3.16 -16.13
N LEU A 187 6.27 -2.84 -16.62
CA LEU A 187 7.43 -2.51 -15.80
C LEU A 187 7.72 -1.01 -15.94
N LEU A 188 7.67 -0.28 -14.83
CA LEU A 188 8.06 1.13 -14.75
C LEU A 188 9.38 1.22 -13.98
N MET A 189 10.42 1.70 -14.65
CA MET A 189 11.78 1.67 -14.13
C MET A 189 12.50 2.99 -14.42
N ASP A 190 13.59 3.22 -13.72
CA ASP A 190 14.51 4.33 -13.98
C ASP A 190 15.96 3.92 -13.71
N LYS A 191 16.89 4.76 -14.11
CA LYS A 191 18.33 4.61 -13.85
C LYS A 191 18.89 3.23 -14.25
N LEU A 192 18.49 2.73 -15.42
CA LEU A 192 19.14 1.57 -16.01
C LEU A 192 20.52 1.98 -16.50
N SER A 193 21.56 1.53 -15.82
CA SER A 193 22.95 1.79 -16.23
C SER A 193 23.41 0.91 -17.39
N ALA A 194 22.69 -0.20 -17.62
CA ALA A 194 22.88 -1.16 -18.70
C ALA A 194 21.53 -1.84 -18.98
N PRO A 195 21.37 -2.55 -20.12
CA PRO A 195 20.16 -3.32 -20.36
C PRO A 195 19.86 -4.29 -19.21
N LEU A 196 18.62 -4.31 -18.78
CA LEU A 196 18.12 -5.24 -17.77
C LEU A 196 17.78 -6.56 -18.46
N LYS A 197 18.28 -7.68 -17.95
CA LYS A 197 17.92 -9.01 -18.45
C LYS A 197 16.63 -9.46 -17.80
N VAL A 198 15.68 -9.94 -18.61
CA VAL A 198 14.42 -10.52 -18.15
C VAL A 198 14.42 -11.99 -18.53
N LYS A 199 14.41 -12.83 -17.50
CA LYS A 199 14.38 -14.30 -17.67
C LYS A 199 13.04 -14.83 -17.21
N GLN A 200 12.45 -15.71 -18.02
CA GLN A 200 11.20 -16.38 -17.72
C GLN A 200 11.46 -17.87 -17.52
N PHE A 201 10.90 -18.45 -16.46
CA PHE A 201 11.10 -19.83 -16.08
C PHE A 201 9.77 -20.56 -15.96
N ASP A 202 9.78 -21.85 -16.27
CA ASP A 202 8.63 -22.73 -16.06
C ASP A 202 8.58 -23.30 -14.64
N LYS A 203 7.57 -24.15 -14.37
CA LYS A 203 7.36 -24.81 -13.09
C LYS A 203 8.52 -25.69 -12.65
N LYS A 204 9.31 -26.19 -13.59
CA LYS A 204 10.50 -27.03 -13.31
C LYS A 204 11.75 -26.19 -13.05
N GLY A 205 11.67 -24.86 -13.24
CA GLY A 205 12.80 -23.96 -13.14
C GLY A 205 13.64 -23.92 -14.42
N GLU A 206 13.13 -24.43 -15.54
CA GLU A 206 13.80 -24.36 -16.83
C GLU A 206 13.58 -22.99 -17.48
N LEU A 207 14.64 -22.45 -18.08
CA LEU A 207 14.62 -21.16 -18.77
C LEU A 207 13.78 -21.28 -20.04
N VAL A 208 12.69 -20.52 -20.13
CA VAL A 208 11.79 -20.49 -21.29
C VAL A 208 12.16 -19.34 -22.24
N SER A 209 12.56 -18.19 -21.68
CA SER A 209 12.86 -16.99 -22.45
C SER A 209 13.84 -16.09 -21.72
N GLU A 210 14.71 -15.45 -22.49
CA GLU A 210 15.60 -14.39 -22.01
C GLU A 210 15.55 -13.23 -22.99
N THR A 211 15.31 -12.02 -22.48
CA THR A 211 15.32 -10.78 -23.26
C THR A 211 16.08 -9.70 -22.53
N SER A 212 16.54 -8.70 -23.24
CA SER A 212 17.17 -7.52 -22.67
C SER A 212 16.31 -6.30 -22.93
N ILE A 213 16.10 -5.48 -21.90
CA ILE A 213 15.32 -4.26 -21.99
C ILE A 213 16.15 -3.06 -21.57
N SER A 214 16.04 -1.97 -22.31
CA SER A 214 16.74 -0.70 -22.04
C SER A 214 15.79 0.48 -21.91
N SER A 215 14.50 0.26 -22.09
CA SER A 215 13.48 1.29 -21.92
C SER A 215 13.01 1.40 -20.46
N PRO A 216 12.84 2.60 -19.91
CA PRO A 216 12.30 2.79 -18.57
C PRO A 216 10.81 2.41 -18.43
N PHE A 217 10.12 2.30 -19.55
CA PHE A 217 8.74 1.80 -19.61
C PHE A 217 8.71 0.60 -20.54
N PHE A 218 8.34 -0.55 -20.01
CA PHE A 218 8.35 -1.79 -20.79
C PHE A 218 7.11 -2.66 -20.49
N LYS A 219 6.50 -3.16 -21.54
CA LYS A 219 5.44 -4.16 -21.46
C LYS A 219 6.04 -5.53 -21.73
N LEU A 220 6.20 -6.32 -20.69
CA LEU A 220 6.68 -7.68 -20.77
C LEU A 220 5.52 -8.62 -21.10
N GLU A 221 5.62 -9.33 -22.22
CA GLU A 221 4.71 -10.42 -22.55
C GLU A 221 5.27 -11.75 -22.04
N LEU A 222 4.46 -12.53 -21.35
CA LEU A 222 4.83 -13.88 -20.96
C LEU A 222 4.84 -14.77 -22.21
N THR A 223 5.90 -15.55 -22.37
CA THR A 223 6.13 -16.36 -23.57
C THR A 223 5.03 -17.39 -23.79
N ASN A 224 4.52 -17.98 -22.70
CA ASN A 224 3.42 -18.94 -22.72
C ASN A 224 2.83 -19.15 -21.31
N ASP A 225 1.78 -19.97 -21.24
CA ASP A 225 1.07 -20.28 -19.98
C ASP A 225 1.91 -21.10 -18.98
N LYS A 226 3.06 -21.63 -19.40
CA LYS A 226 3.93 -22.45 -18.54
C LYS A 226 4.87 -21.61 -17.70
N VAL A 227 4.99 -20.33 -17.99
CA VAL A 227 5.85 -19.41 -17.21
C VAL A 227 5.25 -19.22 -15.82
N THR A 228 6.02 -19.57 -14.80
CA THR A 228 5.63 -19.46 -13.40
C THR A 228 6.52 -18.54 -12.60
N LYS A 229 7.67 -18.12 -13.15
CA LYS A 229 8.63 -17.27 -12.48
C LYS A 229 9.32 -16.33 -13.46
N VAL A 230 9.56 -15.10 -13.03
CA VAL A 230 10.29 -14.07 -13.76
C VAL A 230 11.43 -13.54 -12.90
N THR A 231 12.61 -13.40 -13.50
CA THR A 231 13.77 -12.75 -12.88
C THR A 231 14.18 -11.53 -13.68
N LEU A 232 14.32 -10.40 -13.01
CA LEU A 232 14.91 -9.17 -13.53
C LEU A 232 16.33 -9.08 -13.02
N GLU A 233 17.32 -9.18 -13.91
CA GLU A 233 18.75 -9.12 -13.57
C GLU A 233 19.38 -7.83 -14.05
N GLY A 234 20.05 -7.13 -13.15
CA GLY A 234 20.78 -5.90 -13.45
C GLY A 234 20.55 -4.82 -12.40
N LYS A 235 20.94 -3.60 -12.73
CA LYS A 235 20.80 -2.44 -11.85
C LYS A 235 19.71 -1.53 -12.37
N ALA A 236 18.69 -1.30 -11.56
CA ALA A 236 17.57 -0.41 -11.89
C ALA A 236 16.85 0.06 -10.63
N GLU A 237 16.18 1.19 -10.75
CA GLU A 237 15.16 1.60 -9.80
C GLU A 237 13.80 1.16 -10.36
N ILE A 238 13.12 0.26 -9.68
CA ILE A 238 11.82 -0.28 -10.11
C ILE A 238 10.71 0.44 -9.35
N PHE A 239 9.96 1.26 -10.06
CA PHE A 239 8.84 2.02 -9.52
C PHE A 239 7.57 1.17 -9.43
N GLU A 240 7.32 0.32 -10.41
CA GLU A 240 6.17 -0.59 -10.38
C GLU A 240 6.37 -1.80 -11.28
N VAL A 241 5.88 -2.93 -10.78
CA VAL A 241 5.68 -4.17 -11.53
C VAL A 241 4.17 -4.47 -11.49
N ILE A 242 3.50 -4.33 -12.61
CA ILE A 242 2.05 -4.46 -12.69
C ILE A 242 1.68 -5.71 -13.48
N ALA A 243 1.09 -6.69 -12.80
CA ALA A 243 0.55 -7.87 -13.45
C ALA A 243 -0.80 -7.56 -14.11
N ASN A 244 -0.93 -7.87 -15.40
CA ASN A 244 -2.16 -7.69 -16.13
C ASN A 244 -2.83 -9.05 -16.34
N LEU A 245 -4.05 -9.19 -15.84
CA LEU A 245 -4.91 -10.35 -16.07
C LEU A 245 -5.82 -10.11 -17.28
N GLN A 246 -6.20 -11.17 -17.92
CA GLN A 246 -7.28 -11.16 -18.90
C GLN A 246 -8.62 -11.42 -18.23
#